data_0a2e4d22a00a12b4c6c096006fd541f1
#
_entry.id   0a2e4d22a00a12b4c6c096006fd541f1
#
_cell.length_a   1.000
_cell.length_b   1.000
_cell.length_c   1.000
_cell.angle_alpha   90.00
_cell.angle_beta   90.00
_cell.angle_gamma   90.00
#
_symmetry.space_group_name_H-M   'P 1'
#
loop_
_entity.id
_entity.type
_entity.pdbx_description
1 polymer ?
#
loop_
_entity_poly.entity_id
_entity_poly.type
_entity_poly.pdbx_seq_one_letter_code
_entity_poly.pdbx_strand_id
1 'polypeptide(L)'
;MNGAPRASDDRVAALERAVAALDRRVAALEATPPAAAVEEAVGDVPIPSGRGAIDATALMTLAGRTLMVLGGAYLLRALTEAGVWAPLVGVAAGYAYAAALLVAVDRSARRGLRLSAVFHGVSASVIVLPLLWEAVTKFGAIDGAAAAAILAATVTAVLIVAVRARVQALAWTIVAGAILSSLALTAATGAVLPFAAADIVLGTVALWIGYTIDWVWLRWPLAATADLAVSALAVAVASGTATSSRPAIIAVQLALMTAYLASIAIRTLVRGRDVNVFETLQGALALAVGFGGAVYVAHASAMGGASLVTIAIGSGIGCYAVGFAFVARHQGSRHNFYFYTSFALAFVLAASLLGLGEPSLLWAALAAASAWTARRVHPSGSTRAGAEGSEARASLSFVLALHAAVYFVAAAWASGLLASSIVALAGPPVRQSAFSPMLFAVFAAGCVCWLIPAPLPTRRADRFVIVPRLVIAAVVAAAAAGWIAALIISDTTAAGVAAAVRTAVLAATALALARAAAAPRTREAAWLVYPTLVAGAVKLLTEDLPRSTAASLFVAFAAYGAALVAAPHIMRASKIESEEQAATYR
;
A
#
# COMPACT_ATOMS: atom_id res chain seq x y z
N MET A 1 58.13 -11.24 15.98
CA MET A 1 56.75 -11.22 15.41
C MET A 1 55.85 -12.11 16.27
N ASN A 2 55.30 -11.61 17.36
CA ASN A 2 54.34 -12.33 18.24
C ASN A 2 53.46 -11.30 18.95
N GLY A 3 52.33 -10.94 18.33
CA GLY A 3 51.46 -9.91 18.90
C GLY A 3 49.94 -10.03 18.60
N ALA A 4 49.47 -11.17 18.04
CA ALA A 4 48.09 -11.30 17.62
C ALA A 4 47.14 -12.20 18.47
N PRO A 5 47.57 -13.06 19.40
CA PRO A 5 46.61 -13.94 20.11
C PRO A 5 45.90 -13.28 21.32
N ARG A 6 46.44 -12.23 21.93
CA ARG A 6 45.89 -11.67 23.19
C ARG A 6 44.51 -10.98 23.06
N ALA A 7 44.17 -10.38 21.92
CA ALA A 7 42.89 -9.66 21.75
C ALA A 7 41.69 -10.59 21.52
N SER A 8 41.88 -11.82 21.06
CA SER A 8 40.84 -12.83 20.94
C SER A 8 40.47 -13.45 22.28
N ASP A 9 41.51 -13.72 23.08
CA ASP A 9 41.34 -14.35 24.39
C ASP A 9 40.61 -13.43 25.39
N ASP A 10 40.93 -12.13 25.35
CA ASP A 10 40.24 -11.12 26.15
C ASP A 10 38.73 -10.99 25.77
N ARG A 11 38.38 -11.14 24.49
CA ARG A 11 37.00 -11.14 24.02
C ARG A 11 36.26 -12.41 24.44
N VAL A 12 36.88 -13.55 24.36
CA VAL A 12 36.30 -14.83 24.81
C VAL A 12 36.06 -14.77 26.34
N ALA A 13 37.04 -14.32 27.12
CA ALA A 13 36.89 -14.15 28.57
C ALA A 13 35.84 -13.11 28.95
N ALA A 14 35.59 -12.08 28.14
CA ALA A 14 34.49 -11.13 28.35
C ALA A 14 33.12 -11.75 28.04
N LEU A 15 33.02 -12.57 26.99
CA LEU A 15 31.82 -13.31 26.65
C LEU A 15 31.44 -14.34 27.71
N GLU A 16 32.41 -15.11 28.19
CA GLU A 16 32.21 -16.10 29.27
C GLU A 16 31.70 -15.43 30.56
N ARG A 17 32.24 -14.27 30.92
CA ARG A 17 31.74 -13.49 32.06
C ARG A 17 30.29 -12.99 31.86
N ALA A 18 29.94 -12.57 30.63
CA ALA A 18 28.59 -12.14 30.32
C ALA A 18 27.60 -13.30 30.36
N VAL A 19 27.97 -14.47 29.82
CA VAL A 19 27.16 -15.70 29.89
C VAL A 19 26.95 -16.12 31.34
N ALA A 20 28.00 -16.18 32.15
CA ALA A 20 27.91 -16.52 33.56
C ALA A 20 27.09 -15.52 34.40
N ALA A 21 27.01 -14.25 33.97
CA ALA A 21 26.14 -13.25 34.59
C ALA A 21 24.66 -13.45 34.18
N LEU A 22 24.41 -13.86 32.93
CA LEU A 22 23.06 -14.19 32.46
C LEU A 22 22.53 -15.45 33.16
N ASP A 23 23.33 -16.50 33.25
CA ASP A 23 22.94 -17.75 33.94
C ASP A 23 22.57 -17.51 35.38
N ARG A 24 23.33 -16.66 36.11
CA ARG A 24 22.98 -16.28 37.48
C ARG A 24 21.64 -15.51 37.56
N ARG A 25 21.32 -14.66 36.57
CA ARG A 25 20.04 -13.95 36.52
C ARG A 25 18.89 -14.89 36.21
N VAL A 26 19.09 -15.85 35.32
CA VAL A 26 18.08 -16.89 35.00
C VAL A 26 17.84 -17.76 36.20
N ALA A 27 18.90 -18.26 36.86
CA ALA A 27 18.78 -19.04 38.08
C ALA A 27 18.08 -18.28 39.22
N ALA A 28 18.32 -16.97 39.36
CA ALA A 28 17.63 -16.13 40.32
C ALA A 28 16.13 -15.95 40.01
N LEU A 29 15.76 -15.90 38.73
CA LEU A 29 14.36 -15.85 38.29
C LEU A 29 13.66 -17.20 38.45
N GLU A 30 14.34 -18.29 38.19
CA GLU A 30 13.83 -19.66 38.37
C GLU A 30 13.71 -20.05 39.86
N ALA A 31 14.57 -19.53 40.71
CA ALA A 31 14.49 -19.70 42.17
C ALA A 31 13.38 -18.87 42.84
N THR A 32 12.74 -17.96 42.08
CA THR A 32 11.58 -17.22 42.59
C THR A 32 10.37 -18.18 42.64
N PRO A 33 9.78 -18.46 43.79
CA PRO A 33 8.66 -19.41 43.88
C PRO A 33 7.52 -18.96 42.98
N PRO A 34 6.81 -19.90 42.31
CA PRO A 34 5.69 -19.56 41.44
C PRO A 34 4.63 -18.76 42.21
N ALA A 35 4.00 -17.82 41.54
CA ALA A 35 3.06 -16.86 42.16
C ALA A 35 1.96 -17.48 43.05
N ALA A 36 1.68 -18.77 42.91
CA ALA A 36 0.76 -19.52 43.76
C ALA A 36 1.25 -19.71 45.23
N ALA A 37 2.56 -19.67 45.45
CA ALA A 37 3.12 -19.81 46.80
C ALA A 37 3.17 -18.48 47.60
N VAL A 38 2.99 -17.36 46.89
CA VAL A 38 2.93 -16.01 47.48
C VAL A 38 1.52 -15.68 47.99
N GLU A 39 0.50 -16.38 47.48
CA GLU A 39 -0.90 -16.17 47.87
C GLU A 39 -1.22 -16.67 49.31
N GLU A 40 -0.43 -17.63 49.82
CA GLU A 40 -0.63 -18.19 51.16
C GLU A 40 0.13 -17.42 52.29
N ALA A 41 1.09 -16.54 51.92
CA ALA A 41 1.90 -15.78 52.89
C ALA A 41 1.45 -14.32 53.09
N VAL A 42 0.50 -13.85 52.28
CA VAL A 42 -0.09 -12.51 52.43
C VAL A 42 -1.42 -12.65 53.17
N GLY A 43 -1.35 -12.78 54.48
CA GLY A 43 -2.51 -12.60 55.32
C GLY A 43 -3.10 -11.22 55.10
N ASP A 44 -4.40 -11.18 54.78
CA ASP A 44 -5.35 -10.04 54.82
C ASP A 44 -4.77 -8.63 54.61
N VAL A 45 -4.02 -8.41 53.53
CA VAL A 45 -3.94 -7.08 52.93
C VAL A 45 -5.21 -6.95 52.09
N PRO A 46 -6.12 -6.01 52.39
CA PRO A 46 -7.29 -5.80 51.57
C PRO A 46 -6.78 -5.51 50.16
N ILE A 47 -6.85 -6.50 49.25
CA ILE A 47 -6.70 -6.24 47.81
C ILE A 47 -7.77 -5.20 47.54
N PRO A 48 -7.40 -3.96 47.07
CA PRO A 48 -8.43 -3.08 46.59
C PRO A 48 -9.09 -3.82 45.45
N SER A 49 -10.29 -4.32 45.68
CA SER A 49 -11.18 -4.90 44.66
C SER A 49 -11.59 -3.78 43.69
N GLY A 50 -10.58 -3.32 43.00
CA GLY A 50 -10.63 -2.14 42.16
C GLY A 50 -10.89 -2.47 40.71
N ARG A 51 -11.97 -3.16 40.37
CA ARG A 51 -12.85 -2.59 39.36
C ARG A 51 -13.56 -1.45 40.03
N GLY A 52 -12.94 -0.25 39.96
CA GLY A 52 -13.40 0.92 40.66
C GLY A 52 -14.89 1.11 40.42
N ALA A 53 -15.69 0.82 41.43
CA ALA A 53 -16.98 1.44 41.54
C ALA A 53 -16.69 2.93 41.35
N ILE A 54 -17.09 3.50 40.18
CA ILE A 54 -16.94 4.93 39.92
C ILE A 54 -17.62 5.58 41.11
N ASP A 55 -16.82 6.23 41.97
CA ASP A 55 -17.35 6.90 43.15
C ASP A 55 -18.42 7.86 42.68
N ALA A 56 -19.67 7.61 43.03
CA ALA A 56 -20.83 8.40 42.59
C ALA A 56 -20.59 9.89 42.90
N THR A 57 -19.86 10.19 43.97
CA THR A 57 -19.47 11.55 44.35
C THR A 57 -18.48 12.15 43.35
N ALA A 58 -17.50 11.36 42.90
CA ALA A 58 -16.53 11.80 41.88
C ALA A 58 -17.24 12.03 40.53
N LEU A 59 -18.18 11.15 40.14
CA LEU A 59 -18.98 11.30 38.93
C LEU A 59 -19.88 12.54 38.97
N MET A 60 -20.58 12.76 40.09
CA MET A 60 -21.41 13.95 40.28
C MET A 60 -20.59 15.24 40.27
N THR A 61 -19.41 15.24 40.90
CA THR A 61 -18.49 16.38 40.88
C THR A 61 -18.01 16.67 39.47
N LEU A 62 -17.67 15.63 38.70
CA LEU A 62 -17.26 15.75 37.30
C LEU A 62 -18.40 16.29 36.46
N ALA A 63 -19.63 15.75 36.59
CA ALA A 63 -20.81 16.22 35.90
C ALA A 63 -21.14 17.69 36.19
N GLY A 64 -21.05 18.08 37.48
CA GLY A 64 -21.22 19.48 37.91
C GLY A 64 -20.21 20.42 37.27
N ARG A 65 -18.95 20.03 37.23
CA ARG A 65 -17.89 20.79 36.51
C ARG A 65 -18.15 20.89 35.02
N THR A 66 -18.62 19.80 34.38
CA THR A 66 -18.99 19.81 32.94
C THR A 66 -20.10 20.83 32.68
N LEU A 67 -21.16 20.79 33.49
CA LEU A 67 -22.28 21.72 33.37
C LEU A 67 -21.86 23.18 33.57
N MET A 68 -20.94 23.44 34.51
CA MET A 68 -20.40 24.79 34.74
C MET A 68 -19.58 25.28 33.56
N VAL A 69 -18.70 24.43 32.99
CA VAL A 69 -17.88 24.77 31.83
C VAL A 69 -18.76 24.99 30.57
N LEU A 70 -19.72 24.11 30.34
CA LEU A 70 -20.68 24.29 29.25
C LEU A 70 -21.58 25.50 29.46
N GLY A 71 -22.01 25.77 30.72
CA GLY A 71 -22.75 26.98 31.08
C GLY A 71 -22.00 28.25 30.73
N GLY A 72 -20.69 28.33 30.98
CA GLY A 72 -19.83 29.43 30.55
C GLY A 72 -19.80 29.62 29.03
N ALA A 73 -19.68 28.53 28.27
CA ALA A 73 -19.71 28.57 26.81
C ALA A 73 -21.08 29.03 26.26
N TYR A 74 -22.18 28.52 26.87
CA TYR A 74 -23.54 28.95 26.50
C TYR A 74 -23.82 30.41 26.87
N LEU A 75 -23.26 30.93 27.97
CA LEU A 75 -23.36 32.34 28.31
C LEU A 75 -22.70 33.22 27.24
N LEU A 76 -21.48 32.88 26.81
CA LEU A 76 -20.81 33.59 25.72
C LEU A 76 -21.63 33.57 24.43
N ARG A 77 -22.21 32.43 24.11
CA ARG A 77 -23.12 32.28 22.98
C ARG A 77 -24.38 33.15 23.13
N ALA A 78 -25.02 33.14 24.29
CA ALA A 78 -26.24 33.94 24.54
C ALA A 78 -25.97 35.46 24.40
N LEU A 79 -24.83 35.95 24.87
CA LEU A 79 -24.42 37.36 24.70
C LEU A 79 -24.22 37.73 23.20
N THR A 80 -23.69 36.79 22.42
CA THR A 80 -23.53 36.96 20.96
C THR A 80 -24.88 36.94 20.25
N GLU A 81 -25.78 35.99 20.59
CA GLU A 81 -27.10 35.86 20.01
C GLU A 81 -28.01 37.05 20.37
N ALA A 82 -27.87 37.59 21.59
CA ALA A 82 -28.59 38.79 22.03
C ALA A 82 -28.09 40.08 21.38
N GLY A 83 -27.05 40.04 20.54
CA GLY A 83 -26.46 41.21 19.87
C GLY A 83 -25.66 42.10 20.79
N VAL A 84 -25.37 41.69 22.03
CA VAL A 84 -24.52 42.43 22.98
C VAL A 84 -23.09 42.45 22.47
N TRP A 85 -22.64 41.37 21.82
CA TRP A 85 -21.33 41.28 21.20
C TRP A 85 -21.46 41.06 19.69
N ALA A 86 -20.55 41.67 18.92
CA ALA A 86 -20.43 41.33 17.51
C ALA A 86 -20.06 39.85 17.34
N PRO A 87 -20.55 39.18 16.29
CA PRO A 87 -20.32 37.73 16.10
C PRO A 87 -18.85 37.31 16.18
N LEU A 88 -17.95 38.08 15.57
CA LEU A 88 -16.50 37.80 15.64
C LEU A 88 -15.95 37.91 17.06
N VAL A 89 -16.45 38.88 17.87
CA VAL A 89 -16.01 39.03 19.28
C VAL A 89 -16.46 37.84 20.10
N GLY A 90 -17.72 37.36 19.90
CA GLY A 90 -18.23 36.18 20.57
C GLY A 90 -17.44 34.91 20.20
N VAL A 91 -17.14 34.71 18.92
CA VAL A 91 -16.31 33.61 18.44
C VAL A 91 -14.90 33.69 19.05
N ALA A 92 -14.25 34.85 19.03
CA ALA A 92 -12.92 35.03 19.62
C ALA A 92 -12.91 34.76 21.13
N ALA A 93 -13.96 35.22 21.86
CA ALA A 93 -14.11 34.94 23.30
C ALA A 93 -14.27 33.44 23.59
N GLY A 94 -15.06 32.73 22.76
CA GLY A 94 -15.20 31.28 22.84
C GLY A 94 -13.90 30.52 22.60
N TYR A 95 -13.10 30.94 21.60
CA TYR A 95 -11.75 30.39 21.37
C TYR A 95 -10.80 30.71 22.53
N ALA A 96 -10.83 31.91 23.08
CA ALA A 96 -10.03 32.28 24.26
C ALA A 96 -10.40 31.43 25.48
N TYR A 97 -11.70 31.17 25.68
CA TYR A 97 -12.18 30.29 26.73
C TYR A 97 -11.70 28.85 26.56
N ALA A 98 -11.78 28.30 25.35
CA ALA A 98 -11.26 26.97 25.04
C ALA A 98 -9.73 26.91 25.22
N ALA A 99 -8.99 27.95 24.82
CA ALA A 99 -7.54 28.05 25.05
C ALA A 99 -7.20 28.04 26.55
N ALA A 100 -7.98 28.72 27.39
CA ALA A 100 -7.82 28.67 28.85
C ALA A 100 -8.02 27.24 29.40
N LEU A 101 -8.98 26.48 28.85
CA LEU A 101 -9.17 25.07 29.20
C LEU A 101 -7.98 24.21 28.74
N LEU A 102 -7.39 24.47 27.59
CA LEU A 102 -6.18 23.76 27.14
C LEU A 102 -4.96 24.05 28.02
N VAL A 103 -4.82 25.27 28.51
CA VAL A 103 -3.81 25.60 29.54
C VAL A 103 -4.08 24.83 30.85
N ALA A 104 -5.36 24.65 31.21
CA ALA A 104 -5.73 23.84 32.37
C ALA A 104 -5.41 22.35 32.17
N VAL A 105 -5.47 21.81 30.93
CA VAL A 105 -5.00 20.45 30.60
C VAL A 105 -3.53 20.30 30.98
N ASP A 106 -2.66 21.19 30.49
CA ASP A 106 -1.22 21.11 30.73
C ASP A 106 -0.90 21.22 32.23
N ARG A 107 -1.54 22.15 32.94
CA ARG A 107 -1.38 22.31 34.39
C ARG A 107 -1.85 21.08 35.19
N SER A 108 -3.00 20.51 34.82
CA SER A 108 -3.54 19.31 35.48
C SER A 108 -2.68 18.09 35.21
N ALA A 109 -2.18 17.92 34.00
CA ALA A 109 -1.28 16.83 33.62
C ALA A 109 0.05 16.90 34.41
N ARG A 110 0.65 18.10 34.53
CA ARG A 110 1.87 18.32 35.33
C ARG A 110 1.68 18.02 36.82
N ARG A 111 0.46 18.16 37.34
CA ARG A 111 0.09 17.81 38.72
C ARG A 111 -0.29 16.34 38.91
N GLY A 112 -0.20 15.53 37.87
CA GLY A 112 -0.59 14.11 37.86
C GLY A 112 -2.10 13.85 37.85
N LEU A 113 -2.94 14.89 37.72
CA LEU A 113 -4.40 14.81 37.73
C LEU A 113 -4.94 14.43 36.36
N ARG A 114 -4.69 13.19 35.91
CA ARG A 114 -5.03 12.71 34.54
C ARG A 114 -6.50 12.88 34.19
N LEU A 115 -7.43 12.51 35.09
CA LEU A 115 -8.88 12.62 34.85
C LEU A 115 -9.30 14.08 34.60
N SER A 116 -8.77 15.02 35.38
CA SER A 116 -9.02 16.46 35.21
C SER A 116 -8.45 16.98 33.90
N ALA A 117 -7.27 16.50 33.47
CA ALA A 117 -6.68 16.86 32.18
C ALA A 117 -7.54 16.36 31.01
N VAL A 118 -8.01 15.11 31.03
CA VAL A 118 -8.95 14.56 30.03
C VAL A 118 -10.21 15.42 30.00
N PHE A 119 -10.79 15.71 31.15
CA PHE A 119 -12.01 16.50 31.26
C PHE A 119 -11.89 17.87 30.59
N HIS A 120 -10.88 18.67 30.98
CA HIS A 120 -10.66 20.00 30.39
C HIS A 120 -10.41 19.93 28.89
N GLY A 121 -9.67 18.91 28.43
CA GLY A 121 -9.38 18.72 27.01
C GLY A 121 -10.60 18.37 26.17
N VAL A 122 -11.42 17.43 26.65
CA VAL A 122 -12.68 17.06 26.00
C VAL A 122 -13.63 18.26 25.95
N SER A 123 -13.77 18.99 27.08
CA SER A 123 -14.60 20.19 27.14
C SER A 123 -14.13 21.26 26.15
N ALA A 124 -12.82 21.51 26.04
CA ALA A 124 -12.28 22.44 25.05
C ALA A 124 -12.65 22.03 23.61
N SER A 125 -12.52 20.73 23.29
CA SER A 125 -12.85 20.19 21.95
C SER A 125 -14.33 20.33 21.63
N VAL A 126 -15.21 20.01 22.59
CA VAL A 126 -16.68 20.10 22.45
C VAL A 126 -17.13 21.56 22.32
N ILE A 127 -16.38 22.53 22.80
CA ILE A 127 -16.68 23.97 22.63
C ILE A 127 -16.20 24.47 21.27
N VAL A 128 -14.95 24.19 20.91
CA VAL A 128 -14.30 24.77 19.73
C VAL A 128 -14.93 24.31 18.41
N LEU A 129 -15.22 23.00 18.28
CA LEU A 129 -15.70 22.46 17.00
C LEU A 129 -17.12 22.94 16.65
N PRO A 130 -18.11 22.89 17.55
CA PRO A 130 -19.41 23.50 17.28
C PRO A 130 -19.36 25.01 17.11
N LEU A 131 -18.47 25.71 17.83
CA LEU A 131 -18.29 27.16 17.67
C LEU A 131 -17.80 27.51 16.26
N LEU A 132 -16.86 26.71 15.70
CA LEU A 132 -16.41 26.87 14.32
C LEU A 132 -17.56 26.65 13.34
N TRP A 133 -18.36 25.59 13.56
CA TRP A 133 -19.56 25.31 12.78
C TRP A 133 -20.53 26.51 12.78
N GLU A 134 -20.85 27.06 13.96
CA GLU A 134 -21.77 28.21 14.08
C GLU A 134 -21.18 29.49 13.47
N ALA A 135 -19.87 29.71 13.61
CA ALA A 135 -19.19 30.86 13.02
C ALA A 135 -19.33 30.90 11.49
N VAL A 136 -19.33 29.72 10.86
CA VAL A 136 -19.49 29.57 9.41
C VAL A 136 -20.96 29.60 9.00
N THR A 137 -21.79 28.72 9.61
CA THR A 137 -23.15 28.43 9.10
C THR A 137 -24.23 29.39 9.63
N LYS A 138 -24.10 29.82 10.89
CA LYS A 138 -25.10 30.66 11.55
C LYS A 138 -24.76 32.14 11.46
N PHE A 139 -23.51 32.48 11.77
CA PHE A 139 -23.09 33.87 11.82
C PHE A 139 -22.53 34.39 10.50
N GLY A 140 -22.17 33.50 9.55
CA GLY A 140 -21.53 33.88 8.29
C GLY A 140 -20.25 34.73 8.47
N ALA A 141 -19.63 34.62 9.66
CA ALA A 141 -18.50 35.46 10.06
C ALA A 141 -17.17 35.02 9.44
N ILE A 142 -17.12 33.78 8.95
CA ILE A 142 -15.88 33.12 8.46
C ILE A 142 -16.25 32.35 7.18
N ASP A 143 -15.44 32.51 6.15
CA ASP A 143 -15.58 31.73 4.91
C ASP A 143 -15.02 30.31 5.05
N GLY A 144 -15.29 29.46 4.05
CA GLY A 144 -14.87 28.06 4.08
C GLY A 144 -13.34 27.87 4.11
N ALA A 145 -12.56 28.78 3.49
CA ALA A 145 -11.11 28.69 3.47
C ALA A 145 -10.51 29.05 4.84
N ALA A 146 -10.97 30.13 5.44
CA ALA A 146 -10.60 30.51 6.79
C ALA A 146 -11.02 29.46 7.82
N ALA A 147 -12.23 28.87 7.66
CA ALA A 147 -12.70 27.80 8.52
C ALA A 147 -11.80 26.55 8.46
N ALA A 148 -11.36 26.13 7.28
CA ALA A 148 -10.44 25.03 7.11
C ALA A 148 -9.09 25.29 7.77
N ALA A 149 -8.54 26.50 7.62
CA ALA A 149 -7.28 26.92 8.25
C ALA A 149 -7.40 26.93 9.79
N ILE A 150 -8.51 27.48 10.33
CA ILE A 150 -8.79 27.51 11.77
C ILE A 150 -8.97 26.09 12.31
N LEU A 151 -9.67 25.21 11.60
CA LEU A 151 -9.82 23.81 11.98
C LEU A 151 -8.44 23.13 12.08
N ALA A 152 -7.62 23.23 11.05
CA ALA A 152 -6.28 22.65 11.03
C ALA A 152 -5.39 23.18 12.17
N ALA A 153 -5.37 24.49 12.37
CA ALA A 153 -4.60 25.12 13.44
C ALA A 153 -5.06 24.68 14.84
N THR A 154 -6.37 24.68 15.06
CA THR A 154 -6.98 24.30 16.34
C THR A 154 -6.73 22.83 16.69
N VAL A 155 -6.99 21.92 15.74
CA VAL A 155 -6.76 20.49 15.94
C VAL A 155 -5.27 20.21 16.20
N THR A 156 -4.39 20.85 15.44
CA THR A 156 -2.94 20.73 15.64
C THR A 156 -2.53 21.21 17.03
N ALA A 157 -3.03 22.36 17.48
CA ALA A 157 -2.74 22.90 18.82
C ALA A 157 -3.22 21.93 19.94
N VAL A 158 -4.44 21.40 19.82
CA VAL A 158 -4.98 20.43 20.77
C VAL A 158 -4.18 19.13 20.76
N LEU A 159 -3.77 18.65 19.58
CA LEU A 159 -2.91 17.45 19.45
C LEU A 159 -1.53 17.69 20.11
N ILE A 160 -0.92 18.85 19.95
CA ILE A 160 0.34 19.19 20.62
C ILE A 160 0.16 19.14 22.15
N VAL A 161 -0.93 19.70 22.69
CA VAL A 161 -1.24 19.63 24.12
C VAL A 161 -1.48 18.18 24.57
N ALA A 162 -2.23 17.41 23.81
CA ALA A 162 -2.50 15.99 24.08
C ALA A 162 -1.20 15.18 24.14
N VAL A 163 -0.26 15.41 23.20
CA VAL A 163 1.05 14.77 23.16
C VAL A 163 1.90 15.15 24.37
N ARG A 164 1.99 16.44 24.69
CA ARG A 164 2.76 16.95 25.84
C ARG A 164 2.23 16.42 27.16
N ALA A 165 0.91 16.42 27.32
CA ALA A 165 0.23 15.93 28.50
C ALA A 165 0.12 14.39 28.55
N ARG A 166 0.47 13.68 27.47
CA ARG A 166 0.29 12.23 27.27
C ARG A 166 -1.15 11.76 27.51
N VAL A 167 -2.13 12.54 27.05
CA VAL A 167 -3.56 12.28 27.20
C VAL A 167 -4.12 11.75 25.87
N GLN A 168 -4.04 10.45 25.66
CA GLN A 168 -4.47 9.81 24.40
C GLN A 168 -5.97 9.98 24.14
N ALA A 169 -6.82 9.97 25.19
CA ALA A 169 -8.26 10.19 25.05
C ALA A 169 -8.59 11.55 24.43
N LEU A 170 -7.86 12.62 24.78
CA LEU A 170 -8.01 13.93 24.16
C LEU A 170 -7.66 13.88 22.67
N ALA A 171 -6.57 13.19 22.30
CA ALA A 171 -6.18 13.05 20.89
C ALA A 171 -7.27 12.35 20.08
N TRP A 172 -7.87 11.29 20.57
CA TRP A 172 -8.97 10.61 19.89
C TRP A 172 -10.23 11.46 19.79
N THR A 173 -10.59 12.19 20.83
CA THR A 173 -11.76 13.07 20.84
C THR A 173 -11.62 14.17 19.79
N ILE A 174 -10.46 14.85 19.75
CA ILE A 174 -10.26 15.94 18.79
C ILE A 174 -10.15 15.43 17.34
N VAL A 175 -9.55 14.25 17.11
CA VAL A 175 -9.47 13.64 15.78
C VAL A 175 -10.85 13.26 15.27
N ALA A 176 -11.67 12.58 16.08
CA ALA A 176 -13.03 12.24 15.70
C ALA A 176 -13.86 13.50 15.40
N GLY A 177 -13.76 14.51 16.26
CA GLY A 177 -14.42 15.78 16.06
C GLY A 177 -13.92 16.54 14.81
N ALA A 178 -12.62 16.49 14.52
CA ALA A 178 -12.03 17.11 13.33
C ALA A 178 -12.57 16.50 12.04
N ILE A 179 -12.62 15.16 11.97
CA ILE A 179 -13.17 14.44 10.81
C ILE A 179 -14.63 14.82 10.59
N LEU A 180 -15.44 14.76 11.65
CA LEU A 180 -16.86 15.14 11.55
C LEU A 180 -17.04 16.61 11.14
N SER A 181 -16.24 17.53 11.72
CA SER A 181 -16.30 18.96 11.38
C SER A 181 -15.83 19.24 9.97
N SER A 182 -14.74 18.59 9.50
CA SER A 182 -14.27 18.72 8.11
C SER A 182 -15.32 18.29 7.12
N LEU A 183 -15.93 17.10 7.31
CA LEU A 183 -16.99 16.59 6.45
C LEU A 183 -18.23 17.48 6.46
N ALA A 184 -18.69 17.89 7.66
CA ALA A 184 -19.88 18.72 7.81
C ALA A 184 -19.68 20.11 7.18
N LEU A 185 -18.56 20.78 7.47
CA LEU A 185 -18.24 22.09 6.92
C LEU A 185 -18.01 22.04 5.41
N THR A 186 -17.38 21.00 4.89
CA THR A 186 -17.26 20.76 3.45
C THR A 186 -18.64 20.67 2.79
N ALA A 187 -19.56 19.89 3.39
CA ALA A 187 -20.91 19.75 2.88
C ALA A 187 -21.71 21.07 2.95
N ALA A 188 -21.56 21.84 4.03
CA ALA A 188 -22.28 23.11 4.23
C ALA A 188 -21.77 24.25 3.34
N THR A 189 -20.45 24.32 3.10
CA THR A 189 -19.83 25.44 2.37
C THR A 189 -19.54 25.12 0.91
N GLY A 190 -19.51 23.85 0.51
CA GLY A 190 -19.01 23.41 -0.81
C GLY A 190 -17.50 23.61 -1.02
N ALA A 191 -16.77 24.03 0.01
CA ALA A 191 -15.35 24.39 -0.06
C ALA A 191 -14.43 23.15 0.04
N VAL A 192 -14.54 22.18 -0.87
CA VAL A 192 -13.81 20.90 -0.83
C VAL A 192 -12.29 21.12 -0.80
N LEU A 193 -11.77 22.02 -1.63
CA LEU A 193 -10.31 22.21 -1.79
C LEU A 193 -9.60 22.66 -0.50
N PRO A 194 -10.04 23.72 0.23
CA PRO A 194 -9.37 24.13 1.46
C PRO A 194 -9.48 23.10 2.58
N PHE A 195 -10.60 22.36 2.69
CA PHE A 195 -10.73 21.28 3.67
C PHE A 195 -9.85 20.09 3.31
N ALA A 196 -9.71 19.72 2.03
CA ALA A 196 -8.75 18.70 1.60
C ALA A 196 -7.30 19.09 1.97
N ALA A 197 -6.92 20.36 1.79
CA ALA A 197 -5.61 20.87 2.21
C ALA A 197 -5.43 20.78 3.74
N ALA A 198 -6.45 21.16 4.52
CA ALA A 198 -6.44 21.04 5.97
C ALA A 198 -6.30 19.58 6.44
N ASP A 199 -7.02 18.65 5.81
CA ASP A 199 -6.96 17.23 6.14
C ASP A 199 -5.59 16.62 5.82
N ILE A 200 -4.90 17.06 4.75
CA ILE A 200 -3.51 16.68 4.46
C ILE A 200 -2.58 17.12 5.60
N VAL A 201 -2.73 18.36 6.07
CA VAL A 201 -1.93 18.87 7.20
C VAL A 201 -2.19 18.04 8.44
N LEU A 202 -3.45 17.77 8.79
CA LEU A 202 -3.82 16.98 9.97
C LEU A 202 -3.34 15.51 9.86
N GLY A 203 -3.46 14.89 8.69
CA GLY A 203 -2.92 13.56 8.43
C GLY A 203 -1.41 13.50 8.59
N THR A 204 -0.70 14.52 8.09
CA THR A 204 0.76 14.65 8.26
C THR A 204 1.14 14.85 9.72
N VAL A 205 0.44 15.71 10.47
CA VAL A 205 0.66 15.90 11.92
C VAL A 205 0.47 14.59 12.68
N ALA A 206 -0.61 13.84 12.41
CA ALA A 206 -0.86 12.56 13.04
C ALA A 206 0.21 11.51 12.72
N LEU A 207 0.72 11.52 11.49
CA LEU A 207 1.84 10.67 11.07
C LEU A 207 3.10 10.97 11.91
N TRP A 208 3.44 12.24 12.07
CA TRP A 208 4.60 12.66 12.87
C TRP A 208 4.42 12.39 14.36
N ILE A 209 3.20 12.49 14.90
CA ILE A 209 2.88 12.06 16.27
C ILE A 209 3.17 10.56 16.41
N GLY A 210 2.71 9.73 15.46
CA GLY A 210 2.99 8.29 15.44
C GLY A 210 4.48 7.94 15.32
N TYR A 211 5.33 8.87 14.84
CA TYR A 211 6.79 8.71 14.80
C TYR A 211 7.49 9.07 16.11
N THR A 212 6.84 9.84 16.98
CA THR A 212 7.42 10.32 18.24
C THR A 212 6.91 9.58 19.46
N ILE A 213 5.68 9.12 19.43
CA ILE A 213 5.03 8.34 20.49
C ILE A 213 4.23 7.19 19.86
N ASP A 214 4.02 6.10 20.64
CA ASP A 214 3.39 4.87 20.15
C ASP A 214 1.87 4.96 19.91
N TRP A 215 1.36 6.11 19.52
CA TRP A 215 -0.05 6.30 19.13
C TRP A 215 -0.29 5.96 17.67
N VAL A 216 0.17 4.78 17.28
CA VAL A 216 0.20 4.33 15.88
C VAL A 216 -1.16 4.27 15.17
N TRP A 217 -2.24 4.08 15.93
CA TRP A 217 -3.59 3.98 15.35
C TRP A 217 -4.21 5.34 14.99
N LEU A 218 -3.74 6.44 15.62
CA LEU A 218 -4.29 7.79 15.42
C LEU A 218 -4.11 8.30 13.98
N ARG A 219 -3.07 7.84 13.28
CA ARG A 219 -2.73 8.25 11.91
C ARG A 219 -3.67 7.70 10.85
N TRP A 220 -4.30 6.52 11.09
CA TRP A 220 -5.16 5.87 10.10
C TRP A 220 -6.40 6.68 9.71
N PRO A 221 -7.24 7.13 10.63
CA PRO A 221 -8.47 7.86 10.28
C PRO A 221 -8.17 9.21 9.61
N LEU A 222 -7.17 9.96 10.08
CA LEU A 222 -6.84 11.25 9.46
C LEU A 222 -6.19 11.09 8.08
N ALA A 223 -5.35 10.07 7.87
CA ALA A 223 -4.82 9.76 6.55
C ALA A 223 -5.94 9.37 5.58
N ALA A 224 -6.85 8.49 6.00
CA ALA A 224 -7.99 8.08 5.19
C ALA A 224 -8.91 9.27 4.84
N THR A 225 -9.12 10.21 5.78
CA THR A 225 -9.92 11.42 5.54
C THR A 225 -9.24 12.31 4.49
N ALA A 226 -7.92 12.51 4.58
CA ALA A 226 -7.18 13.26 3.59
C ALA A 226 -7.26 12.62 2.18
N ASP A 227 -7.08 11.30 2.09
CA ASP A 227 -7.18 10.57 0.82
C ASP A 227 -8.59 10.68 0.23
N LEU A 228 -9.64 10.56 1.04
CA LEU A 228 -11.04 10.71 0.61
C LEU A 228 -11.34 12.14 0.14
N ALA A 229 -10.90 13.16 0.90
CA ALA A 229 -11.12 14.56 0.54
C ALA A 229 -10.42 14.93 -0.78
N VAL A 230 -9.18 14.45 -0.98
CA VAL A 230 -8.45 14.67 -2.24
C VAL A 230 -9.06 13.86 -3.40
N SER A 231 -9.56 12.64 -3.14
CA SER A 231 -10.30 11.86 -4.14
C SER A 231 -11.58 12.57 -4.57
N ALA A 232 -12.29 13.20 -3.63
CA ALA A 232 -13.51 13.97 -3.92
C ALA A 232 -13.25 15.12 -4.89
N LEU A 233 -12.06 15.75 -4.88
CA LEU A 233 -11.68 16.75 -5.87
C LEU A 233 -11.62 16.18 -7.30
N ALA A 234 -11.07 14.97 -7.48
CA ALA A 234 -11.04 14.32 -8.78
C ALA A 234 -12.44 13.95 -9.26
N VAL A 235 -13.30 13.45 -8.35
CA VAL A 235 -14.71 13.15 -8.63
C VAL A 235 -15.48 14.43 -9.01
N ALA A 236 -15.26 15.54 -8.31
CA ALA A 236 -15.88 16.81 -8.63
C ALA A 236 -15.49 17.32 -10.03
N VAL A 237 -14.25 17.06 -10.46
CA VAL A 237 -13.81 17.35 -11.84
C VAL A 237 -14.52 16.43 -12.83
N ALA A 238 -14.64 15.13 -12.54
CA ALA A 238 -15.29 14.15 -13.39
C ALA A 238 -16.77 14.44 -13.59
N SER A 239 -17.46 14.87 -12.52
CA SER A 239 -18.90 15.22 -12.55
C SER A 239 -19.19 16.64 -13.05
N GLY A 240 -18.17 17.45 -13.35
CA GLY A 240 -18.33 18.84 -13.76
C GLY A 240 -18.77 19.80 -12.63
N THR A 241 -18.79 19.36 -11.38
CA THR A 241 -19.22 20.15 -10.21
C THR A 241 -18.08 20.92 -9.54
N ALA A 242 -16.86 20.78 -10.01
CA ALA A 242 -15.70 21.44 -9.40
C ALA A 242 -15.74 22.97 -9.56
N THR A 243 -15.77 23.67 -8.43
CA THR A 243 -15.78 25.13 -8.37
C THR A 243 -14.37 25.74 -8.31
N SER A 244 -13.39 24.97 -7.87
CA SER A 244 -12.01 25.40 -7.74
C SER A 244 -11.24 25.33 -9.07
N SER A 245 -10.20 26.15 -9.22
CA SER A 245 -9.34 26.14 -10.42
C SER A 245 -8.58 24.81 -10.55
N ARG A 246 -8.45 24.31 -11.75
CA ARG A 246 -7.77 23.05 -12.04
C ARG A 246 -6.32 23.00 -11.53
N PRO A 247 -5.49 24.08 -11.70
CA PRO A 247 -4.14 24.10 -11.14
C PRO A 247 -4.12 23.99 -9.62
N ALA A 248 -5.08 24.60 -8.91
CA ALA A 248 -5.17 24.49 -7.45
C ALA A 248 -5.52 23.06 -7.00
N ILE A 249 -6.42 22.37 -7.72
CA ILE A 249 -6.75 20.97 -7.46
C ILE A 249 -5.51 20.10 -7.65
N ILE A 250 -4.79 20.25 -8.78
CA ILE A 250 -3.55 19.53 -9.06
C ILE A 250 -2.51 19.80 -7.94
N ALA A 251 -2.37 21.06 -7.50
CA ALA A 251 -1.43 21.40 -6.45
C ALA A 251 -1.75 20.69 -5.12
N VAL A 252 -3.02 20.62 -4.72
CA VAL A 252 -3.44 19.90 -3.49
C VAL A 252 -3.22 18.38 -3.64
N GLN A 253 -3.49 17.82 -4.81
CA GLN A 253 -3.22 16.41 -5.10
C GLN A 253 -1.73 16.08 -4.99
N LEU A 254 -0.86 16.90 -5.59
CA LEU A 254 0.59 16.75 -5.47
C LEU A 254 1.09 17.01 -4.05
N ALA A 255 0.43 17.91 -3.29
CA ALA A 255 0.75 18.15 -1.89
C ALA A 255 0.50 16.91 -1.02
N LEU A 256 -0.60 16.17 -1.24
CA LEU A 256 -0.86 14.88 -0.57
C LEU A 256 0.31 13.91 -0.78
N MET A 257 0.65 13.65 -2.04
CA MET A 257 1.76 12.76 -2.38
C MET A 257 3.08 13.22 -1.73
N THR A 258 3.41 14.50 -1.88
CA THR A 258 4.68 15.05 -1.39
C THR A 258 4.76 15.00 0.13
N ALA A 259 3.70 15.35 0.85
CA ALA A 259 3.66 15.36 2.32
C ALA A 259 3.94 13.96 2.90
N TYR A 260 3.27 12.93 2.38
CA TYR A 260 3.47 11.56 2.86
C TYR A 260 4.81 10.97 2.41
N LEU A 261 5.18 11.08 1.13
CA LEU A 261 6.44 10.52 0.63
C LEU A 261 7.66 11.22 1.24
N ALA A 262 7.63 12.55 1.41
CA ALA A 262 8.71 13.28 2.07
C ALA A 262 8.82 12.87 3.56
N SER A 263 7.70 12.72 4.27
CA SER A 263 7.70 12.26 5.67
C SER A 263 8.30 10.87 5.81
N ILE A 264 7.93 9.93 4.93
CA ILE A 264 8.50 8.58 4.89
C ILE A 264 10.01 8.65 4.56
N ALA A 265 10.40 9.48 3.59
CA ALA A 265 11.80 9.66 3.21
C ALA A 265 12.64 10.22 4.37
N ILE A 266 12.15 11.24 5.07
CA ILE A 266 12.84 11.78 6.25
C ILE A 266 13.00 10.70 7.33
N ARG A 267 11.96 9.90 7.60
CA ARG A 267 12.03 8.85 8.59
C ARG A 267 13.03 7.75 8.21
N THR A 268 13.03 7.30 6.98
CA THR A 268 13.90 6.21 6.53
C THR A 268 15.35 6.65 6.35
N LEU A 269 15.58 7.82 5.74
CA LEU A 269 16.92 8.32 5.42
C LEU A 269 17.62 8.97 6.60
N VAL A 270 16.89 9.81 7.37
CA VAL A 270 17.47 10.58 8.48
C VAL A 270 17.44 9.82 9.79
N ARG A 271 16.35 9.11 10.08
CA ARG A 271 16.19 8.36 11.33
C ARG A 271 16.57 6.87 11.21
N GLY A 272 16.95 6.38 10.03
CA GLY A 272 17.39 5.01 9.80
C GLY A 272 16.35 3.94 10.16
N ARG A 273 15.05 4.28 10.07
CA ARG A 273 13.96 3.35 10.41
C ARG A 273 13.43 2.67 9.16
N ASP A 274 12.99 1.43 9.32
CA ASP A 274 12.35 0.69 8.24
C ASP A 274 10.93 1.16 7.97
N VAL A 275 10.51 1.08 6.70
CA VAL A 275 9.13 1.32 6.27
C VAL A 275 8.23 0.25 6.89
N ASN A 276 7.11 0.67 7.46
CA ASN A 276 6.11 -0.22 8.03
C ASN A 276 4.88 -0.37 7.11
N VAL A 277 3.96 -1.28 7.47
CA VAL A 277 2.77 -1.59 6.67
C VAL A 277 1.91 -0.35 6.40
N PHE A 278 1.71 0.51 7.41
CA PHE A 278 0.96 1.75 7.23
C PHE A 278 1.62 2.66 6.17
N GLU A 279 2.92 2.86 6.26
CA GLU A 279 3.66 3.73 5.34
C GLU A 279 3.65 3.20 3.91
N THR A 280 3.74 1.86 3.76
CA THR A 280 3.64 1.23 2.45
C THR A 280 2.25 1.46 1.84
N LEU A 281 1.19 1.21 2.60
CA LEU A 281 -0.18 1.39 2.12
C LEU A 281 -0.49 2.86 1.88
N GLN A 282 -0.18 3.73 2.84
CA GLN A 282 -0.44 5.16 2.72
C GLN A 282 0.40 5.82 1.62
N GLY A 283 1.66 5.39 1.46
CA GLY A 283 2.48 5.86 0.34
C GLY A 283 1.87 5.48 -1.01
N ALA A 284 1.42 4.23 -1.15
CA ALA A 284 0.75 3.77 -2.38
C ALA A 284 -0.57 4.53 -2.64
N LEU A 285 -1.39 4.77 -1.61
CA LEU A 285 -2.61 5.57 -1.72
C LEU A 285 -2.30 7.02 -2.08
N ALA A 286 -1.34 7.65 -1.41
CA ALA A 286 -0.91 9.02 -1.69
C ALA A 286 -0.36 9.16 -3.13
N LEU A 287 0.32 8.14 -3.65
CA LEU A 287 0.74 8.12 -5.05
C LEU A 287 -0.47 7.97 -6.00
N ALA A 288 -1.35 7.03 -5.74
CA ALA A 288 -2.51 6.76 -6.60
C ALA A 288 -3.51 7.92 -6.59
N VAL A 289 -3.88 8.43 -5.41
CA VAL A 289 -4.84 9.52 -5.25
C VAL A 289 -4.20 10.87 -5.58
N GLY A 290 -2.98 11.11 -5.09
CA GLY A 290 -2.28 12.38 -5.30
C GLY A 290 -1.78 12.51 -6.74
N PHE A 291 -0.82 11.68 -7.15
CA PHE A 291 -0.25 11.79 -8.50
C PHE A 291 -1.21 11.31 -9.58
N GLY A 292 -1.85 10.14 -9.39
CA GLY A 292 -2.84 9.62 -10.33
C GLY A 292 -4.03 10.57 -10.51
N GLY A 293 -4.52 11.17 -9.43
CA GLY A 293 -5.54 12.21 -9.47
C GLY A 293 -5.09 13.45 -10.25
N ALA A 294 -3.86 13.94 -10.01
CA ALA A 294 -3.29 15.09 -10.73
C ALA A 294 -3.20 14.83 -12.24
N VAL A 295 -2.77 13.63 -12.63
CA VAL A 295 -2.75 13.18 -14.03
C VAL A 295 -4.15 13.17 -14.63
N TYR A 296 -5.11 12.60 -13.92
CA TYR A 296 -6.50 12.56 -14.35
C TYR A 296 -7.08 13.98 -14.57
N VAL A 297 -6.89 14.88 -13.61
CA VAL A 297 -7.38 16.27 -13.71
C VAL A 297 -6.71 17.02 -14.84
N ALA A 298 -5.40 16.87 -15.03
CA ALA A 298 -4.67 17.49 -16.14
C ALA A 298 -5.20 17.00 -17.50
N HIS A 299 -5.39 15.69 -17.64
CA HIS A 299 -5.92 15.10 -18.86
C HIS A 299 -7.36 15.55 -19.15
N ALA A 300 -8.26 15.48 -18.16
CA ALA A 300 -9.66 15.91 -18.30
C ALA A 300 -9.81 17.41 -18.61
N SER A 301 -8.79 18.21 -18.29
CA SER A 301 -8.78 19.66 -18.51
C SER A 301 -7.98 20.09 -19.76
N ALA A 302 -7.49 19.15 -20.56
CA ALA A 302 -6.58 19.38 -21.69
C ALA A 302 -5.36 20.26 -21.31
N MET A 303 -4.93 20.20 -20.06
CA MET A 303 -3.75 20.90 -19.58
C MET A 303 -2.50 20.11 -19.94
N GLY A 304 -1.47 20.78 -20.43
CA GLY A 304 -0.21 20.14 -20.81
C GLY A 304 0.42 19.33 -19.68
N GLY A 305 0.69 18.05 -19.92
CA GLY A 305 1.27 17.13 -18.94
C GLY A 305 2.78 17.32 -18.69
N ALA A 306 3.46 18.25 -19.36
CA ALA A 306 4.92 18.39 -19.32
C ALA A 306 5.49 18.57 -17.90
N SER A 307 4.83 19.37 -17.05
CA SER A 307 5.23 19.53 -15.65
C SER A 307 5.07 18.24 -14.84
N LEU A 308 4.01 17.48 -15.08
CA LEU A 308 3.78 16.20 -14.40
C LEU A 308 4.79 15.14 -14.88
N VAL A 309 5.14 15.13 -16.16
CA VAL A 309 6.23 14.29 -16.70
C VAL A 309 7.55 14.61 -16.00
N THR A 310 7.90 15.89 -15.87
CA THR A 310 9.13 16.33 -15.18
C THR A 310 9.12 15.90 -13.70
N ILE A 311 8.00 16.07 -12.99
CA ILE A 311 7.83 15.63 -11.60
C ILE A 311 7.98 14.12 -11.50
N ALA A 312 7.36 13.36 -12.40
CA ALA A 312 7.45 11.90 -12.41
C ALA A 312 8.89 11.41 -12.66
N ILE A 313 9.58 12.00 -13.64
CA ILE A 313 10.98 11.65 -13.94
C ILE A 313 11.87 11.98 -12.73
N GLY A 314 11.77 13.20 -12.19
CA GLY A 314 12.57 13.63 -11.04
C GLY A 314 12.32 12.76 -9.79
N SER A 315 11.04 12.46 -9.50
CA SER A 315 10.66 11.57 -8.39
C SER A 315 11.13 10.13 -8.60
N GLY A 316 11.02 9.62 -9.83
CA GLY A 316 11.49 8.27 -10.19
C GLY A 316 13.01 8.13 -10.01
N ILE A 317 13.78 9.09 -10.53
CA ILE A 317 15.25 9.13 -10.35
C ILE A 317 15.59 9.23 -8.86
N GLY A 318 14.92 10.11 -8.11
CA GLY A 318 15.12 10.25 -6.67
C GLY A 318 14.85 8.96 -5.91
N CYS A 319 13.74 8.28 -6.20
CA CYS A 319 13.40 6.99 -5.58
C CYS A 319 14.43 5.89 -5.92
N TYR A 320 14.90 5.80 -7.16
CA TYR A 320 15.96 4.85 -7.51
C TYR A 320 17.27 5.19 -6.78
N ALA A 321 17.68 6.46 -6.76
CA ALA A 321 18.90 6.88 -6.06
C ALA A 321 18.83 6.52 -4.57
N VAL A 322 17.71 6.75 -3.92
CA VAL A 322 17.48 6.36 -2.52
C VAL A 322 17.50 4.84 -2.35
N GLY A 323 16.78 4.10 -3.18
CA GLY A 323 16.74 2.64 -3.15
C GLY A 323 18.16 2.03 -3.26
N PHE A 324 18.94 2.48 -4.25
CA PHE A 324 20.31 2.01 -4.44
C PHE A 324 21.28 2.46 -3.33
N ALA A 325 21.05 3.63 -2.70
CA ALA A 325 21.85 4.08 -1.56
C ALA A 325 21.71 3.14 -0.35
N PHE A 326 20.52 2.56 -0.12
CA PHE A 326 20.35 1.52 0.92
C PHE A 326 21.17 0.26 0.63
N VAL A 327 21.23 -0.17 -0.63
CA VAL A 327 22.05 -1.33 -1.03
C VAL A 327 23.52 -1.03 -0.88
N ALA A 328 23.99 0.15 -1.32
CA ALA A 328 25.40 0.52 -1.31
C ALA A 328 25.96 0.69 0.11
N ARG A 329 25.17 1.19 1.04
CA ARG A 329 25.59 1.44 2.44
C ARG A 329 25.52 0.21 3.32
N HIS A 330 25.03 -0.93 2.83
CA HIS A 330 24.76 -2.17 3.60
C HIS A 330 23.93 -1.88 4.88
N GLN A 331 23.24 -0.74 4.91
CA GLN A 331 22.42 -0.28 6.02
C GLN A 331 20.95 -0.36 5.60
N GLY A 332 20.16 -1.01 6.39
CA GLY A 332 18.72 -1.00 6.24
C GLY A 332 18.13 -2.30 5.72
N SER A 333 16.89 -2.46 6.03
CA SER A 333 16.12 -3.63 5.65
C SER A 333 15.85 -3.65 4.15
N ARG A 334 15.66 -4.86 3.66
CA ARG A 334 15.16 -5.11 2.30
C ARG A 334 13.85 -4.37 2.02
N HIS A 335 13.05 -4.04 3.05
CA HIS A 335 11.77 -3.34 2.92
C HIS A 335 11.94 -1.93 2.33
N ASN A 336 12.92 -1.14 2.80
CA ASN A 336 13.18 0.20 2.27
C ASN A 336 13.58 0.15 0.78
N PHE A 337 14.46 -0.80 0.42
CA PHE A 337 14.86 -0.99 -0.97
C PHE A 337 13.66 -1.34 -1.87
N TYR A 338 12.83 -2.31 -1.47
CA TYR A 338 11.65 -2.68 -2.25
C TYR A 338 10.64 -1.54 -2.35
N PHE A 339 10.42 -0.80 -1.27
CA PHE A 339 9.53 0.35 -1.27
C PHE A 339 9.95 1.38 -2.32
N TYR A 340 11.18 1.90 -2.23
CA TYR A 340 11.63 2.97 -3.13
C TYR A 340 11.75 2.51 -4.59
N THR A 341 12.18 1.30 -4.85
CA THR A 341 12.25 0.78 -6.23
C THR A 341 10.89 0.55 -6.86
N SER A 342 9.88 0.14 -6.07
CA SER A 342 8.50 0.02 -6.54
C SER A 342 7.89 1.38 -6.89
N PHE A 343 8.15 2.41 -6.08
CA PHE A 343 7.72 3.78 -6.36
C PHE A 343 8.43 4.36 -7.59
N ALA A 344 9.73 4.12 -7.71
CA ALA A 344 10.50 4.51 -8.89
C ALA A 344 9.89 3.90 -10.18
N LEU A 345 9.56 2.62 -10.14
CA LEU A 345 8.89 1.93 -11.24
C LEU A 345 7.56 2.60 -11.60
N ALA A 346 6.72 2.90 -10.60
CA ALA A 346 5.43 3.56 -10.82
C ALA A 346 5.60 4.94 -11.47
N PHE A 347 6.59 5.73 -11.05
CA PHE A 347 6.89 7.02 -11.65
C PHE A 347 7.42 6.91 -13.09
N VAL A 348 8.25 5.91 -13.41
CA VAL A 348 8.71 5.66 -14.78
C VAL A 348 7.55 5.29 -15.70
N LEU A 349 6.65 4.43 -15.24
CA LEU A 349 5.43 4.09 -15.99
C LEU A 349 4.55 5.32 -16.22
N ALA A 350 4.34 6.12 -15.18
CA ALA A 350 3.54 7.34 -15.27
C ALA A 350 4.18 8.38 -16.21
N ALA A 351 5.49 8.61 -16.10
CA ALA A 351 6.22 9.54 -16.96
C ALA A 351 6.14 9.14 -18.44
N SER A 352 6.32 7.84 -18.73
CA SER A 352 6.25 7.32 -20.10
C SER A 352 4.83 7.35 -20.66
N LEU A 353 3.81 7.07 -19.84
CA LEU A 353 2.41 7.16 -20.23
C LEU A 353 2.00 8.60 -20.58
N LEU A 354 2.49 9.58 -19.81
CA LEU A 354 2.19 10.99 -20.01
C LEU A 354 3.00 11.63 -21.14
N GLY A 355 4.26 11.20 -21.31
CA GLY A 355 5.19 11.80 -22.27
C GLY A 355 5.17 11.16 -23.66
N LEU A 356 4.68 9.92 -23.76
CA LEU A 356 4.65 9.16 -25.00
C LEU A 356 3.21 8.78 -25.34
N GLY A 357 2.77 8.97 -26.58
CA GLY A 357 1.43 8.53 -27.02
C GLY A 357 1.28 7.01 -26.99
N GLU A 358 2.34 6.27 -27.28
CA GLU A 358 2.37 4.81 -27.40
C GLU A 358 3.59 4.23 -26.66
N PRO A 359 3.53 4.03 -25.32
CA PRO A 359 4.68 3.57 -24.54
C PRO A 359 4.93 2.06 -24.59
N SER A 360 4.08 1.27 -25.25
CA SER A 360 4.10 -0.21 -25.23
C SER A 360 5.43 -0.81 -25.70
N LEU A 361 6.05 -0.29 -26.74
CA LEU A 361 7.36 -0.75 -27.21
C LEU A 361 8.49 -0.41 -26.23
N LEU A 362 8.45 0.79 -25.63
CA LEU A 362 9.39 1.18 -24.59
C LEU A 362 9.29 0.24 -23.38
N TRP A 363 8.08 -0.05 -22.93
CA TRP A 363 7.87 -0.95 -21.80
C TRP A 363 8.27 -2.39 -22.12
N ALA A 364 8.03 -2.86 -23.34
CA ALA A 364 8.49 -4.16 -23.81
C ALA A 364 10.04 -4.26 -23.80
N ALA A 365 10.72 -3.20 -24.26
CA ALA A 365 12.18 -3.11 -24.23
C ALA A 365 12.72 -3.05 -22.78
N LEU A 366 12.09 -2.24 -21.92
CA LEU A 366 12.45 -2.17 -20.49
C LEU A 366 12.22 -3.50 -19.76
N ALA A 367 11.16 -4.23 -20.12
CA ALA A 367 10.93 -5.58 -19.59
C ALA A 367 12.07 -6.53 -19.95
N ALA A 368 12.45 -6.59 -21.22
CA ALA A 368 13.55 -7.43 -21.68
C ALA A 368 14.90 -7.04 -21.06
N ALA A 369 15.20 -5.74 -20.98
CA ALA A 369 16.41 -5.22 -20.35
C ALA A 369 16.44 -5.55 -18.84
N SER A 370 15.32 -5.40 -18.13
CA SER A 370 15.21 -5.73 -16.71
C SER A 370 15.39 -7.22 -16.46
N ALA A 371 14.78 -8.08 -17.28
CA ALA A 371 14.94 -9.54 -17.18
C ALA A 371 16.39 -9.96 -17.46
N TRP A 372 17.03 -9.35 -18.45
CA TRP A 372 18.44 -9.60 -18.78
C TRP A 372 19.39 -9.20 -17.65
N THR A 373 19.21 -8.01 -17.08
CA THR A 373 20.01 -7.50 -15.98
C THR A 373 19.78 -8.31 -14.70
N ALA A 374 18.55 -8.73 -14.41
CA ALA A 374 18.22 -9.61 -13.30
C ALA A 374 19.05 -10.90 -13.34
N ARG A 375 19.18 -11.50 -14.52
CA ARG A 375 20.03 -12.69 -14.73
C ARG A 375 21.51 -12.41 -14.49
N ARG A 376 22.02 -11.26 -14.98
CA ARG A 376 23.44 -10.91 -14.84
C ARG A 376 23.86 -10.65 -13.40
N VAL A 377 22.96 -10.07 -12.61
CA VAL A 377 23.20 -9.72 -11.21
C VAL A 377 23.05 -10.93 -10.28
N HIS A 378 22.33 -11.97 -10.71
CA HIS A 378 22.08 -13.13 -9.86
C HIS A 378 23.42 -13.82 -9.51
N PRO A 379 23.70 -14.11 -8.20
CA PRO A 379 24.92 -14.74 -7.80
C PRO A 379 24.99 -16.18 -8.35
N SER A 380 25.80 -16.41 -9.37
CA SER A 380 26.19 -17.76 -9.78
C SER A 380 27.16 -18.32 -8.72
N GLY A 381 26.81 -19.49 -8.18
CA GLY A 381 27.32 -20.13 -6.94
C GLY A 381 28.81 -20.35 -6.74
N SER A 382 29.70 -19.56 -7.32
CA SER A 382 31.17 -19.77 -7.19
C SER A 382 31.99 -18.55 -6.78
N THR A 383 31.40 -17.38 -6.53
CA THR A 383 32.17 -16.23 -6.09
C THR A 383 32.23 -16.16 -4.56
N ARG A 384 33.46 -16.11 -4.01
CA ARG A 384 33.83 -15.86 -2.60
C ARG A 384 33.32 -14.51 -2.04
N ALA A 385 32.26 -13.95 -2.56
CA ALA A 385 31.59 -12.82 -1.95
C ALA A 385 30.94 -13.31 -0.65
N GLY A 386 31.21 -12.67 0.47
CA GLY A 386 30.63 -13.03 1.76
C GLY A 386 29.11 -13.09 1.71
N ALA A 387 28.49 -13.77 2.65
CA ALA A 387 27.04 -14.04 2.69
C ALA A 387 26.18 -12.79 2.48
N GLU A 388 26.61 -11.63 3.00
CA GLU A 388 25.92 -10.33 2.85
C GLU A 388 25.87 -9.82 1.40
N GLY A 389 26.96 -9.96 0.64
CA GLY A 389 27.01 -9.56 -0.77
C GLY A 389 26.14 -10.45 -1.66
N SER A 390 25.94 -11.71 -1.30
CA SER A 390 25.05 -12.65 -1.98
C SER A 390 23.58 -12.29 -1.79
N GLU A 391 23.18 -11.89 -0.59
CA GLU A 391 21.79 -11.50 -0.29
C GLU A 391 21.37 -10.20 -0.97
N ALA A 392 22.26 -9.19 -1.01
CA ALA A 392 22.00 -7.93 -1.71
C ALA A 392 21.79 -8.16 -3.20
N ARG A 393 22.61 -9.00 -3.84
CA ARG A 393 22.45 -9.37 -5.26
C ARG A 393 21.17 -10.16 -5.52
N ALA A 394 20.78 -11.07 -4.63
CA ALA A 394 19.53 -11.81 -4.75
C ALA A 394 18.32 -10.88 -4.68
N SER A 395 18.33 -9.92 -3.76
CA SER A 395 17.26 -8.91 -3.65
C SER A 395 17.18 -8.02 -4.89
N LEU A 396 18.30 -7.56 -5.42
CA LEU A 396 18.35 -6.77 -6.64
C LEU A 396 17.85 -7.56 -7.86
N SER A 397 18.27 -8.82 -7.99
CA SER A 397 17.79 -9.72 -9.06
C SER A 397 16.28 -9.92 -9.00
N PHE A 398 15.70 -10.09 -7.81
CA PHE A 398 14.25 -10.19 -7.63
C PHE A 398 13.51 -8.92 -8.04
N VAL A 399 13.97 -7.74 -7.61
CA VAL A 399 13.36 -6.45 -8.00
C VAL A 399 13.39 -6.26 -9.50
N LEU A 400 14.51 -6.55 -10.16
CA LEU A 400 14.62 -6.45 -11.61
C LEU A 400 13.69 -7.45 -12.33
N ALA A 401 13.51 -8.65 -11.79
CA ALA A 401 12.55 -9.61 -12.32
C ALA A 401 11.09 -9.13 -12.14
N LEU A 402 10.78 -8.50 -11.00
CA LEU A 402 9.48 -7.89 -10.75
C LEU A 402 9.23 -6.72 -11.72
N HIS A 403 10.21 -5.85 -11.92
CA HIS A 403 10.13 -4.76 -12.89
C HIS A 403 9.89 -5.30 -14.31
N ALA A 404 10.57 -6.37 -14.69
CA ALA A 404 10.37 -7.01 -15.98
C ALA A 404 8.91 -7.47 -16.16
N ALA A 405 8.33 -8.10 -15.13
CA ALA A 405 6.94 -8.55 -15.17
C ALA A 405 5.96 -7.37 -15.26
N VAL A 406 6.15 -6.33 -14.47
CA VAL A 406 5.28 -5.15 -14.47
C VAL A 406 5.35 -4.40 -15.78
N TYR A 407 6.56 -4.14 -16.31
CA TYR A 407 6.73 -3.51 -17.64
C TYR A 407 6.10 -4.35 -18.74
N PHE A 408 6.25 -5.66 -18.71
CA PHE A 408 5.66 -6.53 -19.72
C PHE A 408 4.12 -6.54 -19.64
N VAL A 409 3.54 -6.64 -18.45
CA VAL A 409 2.07 -6.58 -18.26
C VAL A 409 1.53 -5.22 -18.73
N ALA A 410 2.21 -4.13 -18.38
CA ALA A 410 1.86 -2.78 -18.84
C ALA A 410 1.94 -2.66 -20.36
N ALA A 411 2.98 -3.19 -20.99
CA ALA A 411 3.13 -3.24 -22.45
C ALA A 411 2.02 -4.07 -23.10
N ALA A 412 1.71 -5.23 -22.56
CA ALA A 412 0.65 -6.11 -23.05
C ALA A 412 -0.76 -5.50 -22.89
N TRP A 413 -0.97 -4.72 -21.84
CA TRP A 413 -2.19 -3.95 -21.66
C TRP A 413 -2.29 -2.80 -22.66
N ALA A 414 -1.29 -1.93 -22.71
CA ALA A 414 -1.31 -0.73 -23.55
C ALA A 414 -1.34 -1.06 -25.05
N SER A 415 -0.65 -2.11 -25.49
CA SER A 415 -0.69 -2.58 -26.87
C SER A 415 -2.03 -3.23 -27.26
N GLY A 416 -2.89 -3.57 -26.32
CA GLY A 416 -4.11 -4.34 -26.55
C GLY A 416 -3.88 -5.85 -26.68
N LEU A 417 -2.67 -6.36 -26.43
CA LEU A 417 -2.36 -7.80 -26.49
C LEU A 417 -3.22 -8.62 -25.53
N LEU A 418 -3.42 -8.14 -24.29
CA LEU A 418 -4.29 -8.81 -23.33
C LEU A 418 -5.76 -8.75 -23.76
N ALA A 419 -6.24 -7.59 -24.20
CA ALA A 419 -7.62 -7.41 -24.63
C ALA A 419 -7.94 -8.30 -25.84
N SER A 420 -7.08 -8.31 -26.87
CA SER A 420 -7.24 -9.17 -28.05
C SER A 420 -7.23 -10.66 -27.69
N SER A 421 -6.37 -11.07 -26.75
CA SER A 421 -6.29 -12.45 -26.29
C SER A 421 -7.56 -12.89 -25.54
N ILE A 422 -8.08 -12.03 -24.66
CA ILE A 422 -9.33 -12.29 -23.93
C ILE A 422 -10.51 -12.38 -24.90
N VAL A 423 -10.62 -11.44 -25.85
CA VAL A 423 -11.69 -11.46 -26.87
C VAL A 423 -11.59 -12.71 -27.76
N ALA A 424 -10.39 -13.13 -28.15
CA ALA A 424 -10.20 -14.35 -28.92
C ALA A 424 -10.63 -15.61 -28.15
N LEU A 425 -10.37 -15.67 -26.84
CA LEU A 425 -10.66 -16.85 -26.01
C LEU A 425 -12.08 -16.87 -25.43
N ALA A 426 -12.73 -15.71 -25.22
CA ALA A 426 -14.01 -15.63 -24.53
C ALA A 426 -15.03 -14.66 -25.19
N GLY A 427 -14.64 -13.92 -26.21
CA GLY A 427 -15.50 -12.94 -26.91
C GLY A 427 -16.38 -13.54 -28.00
N PRO A 428 -17.13 -12.70 -28.74
CA PRO A 428 -17.87 -13.14 -29.91
C PRO A 428 -16.91 -13.67 -31.00
N PRO A 429 -17.36 -14.56 -31.89
CA PRO A 429 -16.56 -15.07 -33.01
C PRO A 429 -16.43 -13.98 -34.10
N VAL A 430 -15.55 -13.02 -33.87
CA VAL A 430 -15.25 -11.95 -34.80
C VAL A 430 -13.82 -12.12 -35.32
N ARG A 431 -13.62 -11.97 -36.61
CA ARG A 431 -12.28 -11.95 -37.20
C ARG A 431 -11.50 -10.77 -36.63
N GLN A 432 -10.52 -11.04 -35.83
CA GLN A 432 -9.66 -10.01 -35.30
C GLN A 432 -8.52 -9.74 -36.29
N SER A 433 -8.22 -8.45 -36.53
CA SER A 433 -6.98 -8.04 -37.15
C SER A 433 -5.80 -8.27 -36.17
N ALA A 434 -5.59 -9.55 -35.83
CA ALA A 434 -4.79 -9.96 -34.68
C ALA A 434 -3.28 -9.72 -34.83
N PHE A 435 -2.81 -9.30 -35.97
CA PHE A 435 -1.39 -9.29 -36.27
C PHE A 435 -0.86 -7.88 -36.61
N SER A 436 -0.87 -6.98 -35.62
CA SER A 436 -0.07 -5.77 -35.77
C SER A 436 1.41 -6.08 -35.41
N PRO A 437 2.39 -5.45 -36.09
CA PRO A 437 3.81 -5.60 -35.79
C PRO A 437 4.11 -5.27 -34.30
N MET A 438 3.36 -4.34 -33.72
CA MET A 438 3.48 -3.95 -32.30
C MET A 438 3.08 -5.09 -31.36
N LEU A 439 1.94 -5.75 -31.60
CA LEU A 439 1.51 -6.90 -30.81
C LEU A 439 2.53 -8.04 -30.86
N PHE A 440 3.07 -8.29 -32.06
CA PHE A 440 4.11 -9.30 -32.22
C PHE A 440 5.40 -8.93 -31.48
N ALA A 441 5.84 -7.68 -31.52
CA ALA A 441 7.03 -7.22 -30.80
C ALA A 441 6.85 -7.35 -29.27
N VAL A 442 5.69 -6.97 -28.74
CA VAL A 442 5.38 -7.12 -27.30
C VAL A 442 5.34 -8.60 -26.91
N PHE A 443 4.70 -9.45 -27.71
CA PHE A 443 4.68 -10.89 -27.46
C PHE A 443 6.09 -11.50 -27.48
N ALA A 444 6.89 -11.15 -28.49
CA ALA A 444 8.27 -11.62 -28.59
C ALA A 444 9.12 -11.19 -27.39
N ALA A 445 8.95 -9.96 -26.92
CA ALA A 445 9.60 -9.48 -25.69
C ALA A 445 9.19 -10.33 -24.47
N GLY A 446 7.90 -10.69 -24.35
CA GLY A 446 7.42 -11.60 -23.30
C GLY A 446 8.07 -12.99 -23.39
N CYS A 447 8.17 -13.57 -24.59
CA CYS A 447 8.88 -14.83 -24.80
C CYS A 447 10.36 -14.73 -24.40
N VAL A 448 11.04 -13.66 -24.78
CA VAL A 448 12.43 -13.41 -24.37
C VAL A 448 12.53 -13.32 -22.84
N CYS A 449 11.67 -12.56 -22.17
CA CYS A 449 11.65 -12.44 -20.72
C CYS A 449 11.43 -13.81 -20.03
N TRP A 450 10.53 -14.63 -20.56
CA TRP A 450 10.24 -15.96 -20.01
C TRP A 450 11.38 -16.96 -20.25
N LEU A 451 11.97 -16.95 -21.43
CA LEU A 451 13.06 -17.90 -21.81
C LEU A 451 14.42 -17.53 -21.21
N ILE A 452 14.61 -16.29 -20.72
CA ILE A 452 15.82 -15.93 -19.99
C ILE A 452 15.89 -16.78 -18.71
N PRO A 453 16.87 -17.70 -18.56
CA PRO A 453 16.93 -18.55 -17.39
C PRO A 453 17.15 -17.72 -16.14
N ALA A 454 16.26 -17.82 -15.16
CA ALA A 454 16.51 -17.37 -13.81
C ALA A 454 16.85 -18.60 -12.96
N PRO A 455 17.85 -18.52 -12.10
CA PRO A 455 18.16 -19.60 -11.18
C PRO A 455 16.99 -19.80 -10.23
N LEU A 456 16.63 -21.07 -10.02
CA LEU A 456 15.55 -21.43 -9.11
C LEU A 456 15.99 -21.24 -7.67
N PRO A 457 15.15 -20.69 -6.81
CA PRO A 457 15.45 -20.55 -5.40
C PRO A 457 15.61 -21.93 -4.74
N THR A 458 16.72 -22.11 -4.04
CA THR A 458 17.05 -23.36 -3.33
C THR A 458 16.30 -23.49 -2.00
N ARG A 459 15.81 -22.38 -1.43
CA ARG A 459 15.09 -22.36 -0.14
C ARG A 459 13.58 -22.15 -0.33
N ARG A 460 12.78 -22.77 0.54
CA ARG A 460 11.30 -22.61 0.55
C ARG A 460 10.83 -21.16 0.70
N ALA A 461 11.59 -20.33 1.41
CA ALA A 461 11.30 -18.90 1.61
C ALA A 461 11.37 -18.06 0.32
N ASP A 462 12.12 -18.52 -0.68
CA ASP A 462 12.35 -17.76 -1.92
C ASP A 462 11.31 -18.07 -3.02
N ARG A 463 10.22 -18.76 -2.70
CA ARG A 463 9.18 -19.13 -3.68
C ARG A 463 8.51 -17.92 -4.33
N PHE A 464 8.48 -16.78 -3.65
CA PHE A 464 7.94 -15.54 -4.21
C PHE A 464 8.74 -15.02 -5.42
N VAL A 465 10.02 -15.41 -5.56
CA VAL A 465 10.85 -15.08 -6.73
C VAL A 465 10.27 -15.67 -8.03
N ILE A 466 9.48 -16.73 -7.93
CA ILE A 466 8.84 -17.38 -9.08
C ILE A 466 7.66 -16.55 -9.62
N VAL A 467 7.00 -15.74 -8.76
CA VAL A 467 5.77 -15.01 -9.12
C VAL A 467 5.94 -14.10 -10.36
N PRO A 468 6.98 -13.26 -10.48
CA PRO A 468 7.16 -12.43 -11.67
C PRO A 468 7.23 -13.25 -12.97
N ARG A 469 7.91 -14.39 -12.94
CA ARG A 469 8.03 -15.29 -14.10
C ARG A 469 6.72 -15.99 -14.43
N LEU A 470 5.95 -16.39 -13.41
CA LEU A 470 4.62 -16.97 -13.60
C LEU A 470 3.68 -15.99 -14.28
N VAL A 471 3.72 -14.71 -13.88
CA VAL A 471 2.91 -13.66 -14.51
C VAL A 471 3.28 -13.51 -15.99
N ILE A 472 4.58 -13.41 -16.30
CA ILE A 472 5.04 -13.33 -17.70
C ILE A 472 4.60 -14.55 -18.49
N ALA A 473 4.83 -15.75 -17.96
CA ALA A 473 4.47 -17.01 -18.62
C ALA A 473 2.95 -17.12 -18.83
N ALA A 474 2.13 -16.70 -17.87
CA ALA A 474 0.68 -16.70 -17.99
C ALA A 474 0.19 -15.78 -19.12
N VAL A 475 0.73 -14.56 -19.20
CA VAL A 475 0.37 -13.61 -20.28
C VAL A 475 0.83 -14.12 -21.64
N VAL A 476 2.04 -14.67 -21.74
CA VAL A 476 2.55 -15.27 -23.01
C VAL A 476 1.71 -16.46 -23.43
N ALA A 477 1.37 -17.34 -22.50
CA ALA A 477 0.52 -18.51 -22.78
C ALA A 477 -0.89 -18.09 -23.22
N ALA A 478 -1.50 -17.11 -22.54
CA ALA A 478 -2.81 -16.58 -22.92
C ALA A 478 -2.79 -15.89 -24.29
N ALA A 479 -1.74 -15.13 -24.60
CA ALA A 479 -1.56 -14.48 -25.88
C ALA A 479 -1.36 -15.49 -27.03
N ALA A 480 -0.52 -16.51 -26.81
CA ALA A 480 -0.34 -17.60 -27.78
C ALA A 480 -1.64 -18.36 -28.04
N ALA A 481 -2.37 -18.73 -26.98
CA ALA A 481 -3.67 -19.36 -27.09
C ALA A 481 -4.69 -18.48 -27.82
N GLY A 482 -4.77 -17.19 -27.47
CA GLY A 482 -5.64 -16.23 -28.15
C GLY A 482 -5.32 -16.11 -29.64
N TRP A 483 -4.06 -16.04 -30.01
CA TRP A 483 -3.66 -15.96 -31.43
C TRP A 483 -3.98 -17.25 -32.20
N ILE A 484 -3.73 -18.42 -31.63
CA ILE A 484 -4.10 -19.71 -32.26
C ILE A 484 -5.62 -19.76 -32.47
N ALA A 485 -6.41 -19.36 -31.47
CA ALA A 485 -7.86 -19.29 -31.60
C ALA A 485 -8.29 -18.29 -32.70
N ALA A 486 -7.70 -17.09 -32.73
CA ALA A 486 -8.00 -16.05 -33.73
C ALA A 486 -7.62 -16.43 -35.17
N LEU A 487 -6.61 -17.30 -35.35
CA LEU A 487 -6.24 -17.85 -36.68
C LEU A 487 -7.28 -18.84 -37.22
N ILE A 488 -7.95 -19.58 -36.34
CA ILE A 488 -8.89 -20.63 -36.72
C ILE A 488 -10.32 -20.12 -36.80
N ILE A 489 -10.69 -19.18 -35.93
CA ILE A 489 -12.04 -18.62 -35.84
C ILE A 489 -12.19 -17.44 -36.82
N SER A 490 -13.25 -17.50 -37.62
CA SER A 490 -13.63 -16.45 -38.58
C SER A 490 -15.06 -15.96 -38.31
N ASP A 491 -15.46 -14.84 -38.93
CA ASP A 491 -16.82 -14.28 -38.79
C ASP A 491 -17.92 -15.26 -39.22
N THR A 492 -17.59 -16.24 -40.08
CA THR A 492 -18.51 -17.27 -40.55
C THR A 492 -18.53 -18.51 -39.68
N THR A 493 -17.66 -18.59 -38.65
CA THR A 493 -17.58 -19.76 -37.77
C THR A 493 -18.79 -19.83 -36.86
N ALA A 494 -19.54 -20.95 -36.91
CA ALA A 494 -20.68 -21.16 -36.01
C ALA A 494 -20.26 -21.08 -34.54
N ALA A 495 -21.08 -20.48 -33.69
CA ALA A 495 -20.76 -20.20 -32.29
C ALA A 495 -20.34 -21.46 -31.51
N GLY A 496 -20.99 -22.61 -31.74
CA GLY A 496 -20.64 -23.88 -31.10
C GLY A 496 -19.29 -24.43 -31.57
N VAL A 497 -18.93 -24.23 -32.84
CA VAL A 497 -17.60 -24.63 -33.37
C VAL A 497 -16.52 -23.72 -32.80
N ALA A 498 -16.76 -22.41 -32.75
CA ALA A 498 -15.84 -21.44 -32.14
C ALA A 498 -15.58 -21.77 -30.66
N ALA A 499 -16.63 -22.12 -29.91
CA ALA A 499 -16.52 -22.55 -28.51
C ALA A 499 -15.63 -23.80 -28.39
N ALA A 500 -15.88 -24.84 -29.19
CA ALA A 500 -15.09 -26.08 -29.18
C ALA A 500 -13.61 -25.84 -29.55
N VAL A 501 -13.33 -24.99 -30.57
CA VAL A 501 -11.97 -24.60 -30.94
C VAL A 501 -11.23 -23.95 -29.77
N ARG A 502 -11.86 -23.02 -29.06
CA ARG A 502 -11.26 -22.35 -27.90
C ARG A 502 -10.93 -23.34 -26.78
N THR A 503 -11.82 -24.29 -26.51
CA THR A 503 -11.58 -25.35 -25.51
C THR A 503 -10.44 -26.26 -25.94
N ALA A 504 -10.36 -26.64 -27.21
CA ALA A 504 -9.24 -27.42 -27.75
C ALA A 504 -7.91 -26.65 -27.66
N VAL A 505 -7.92 -25.33 -27.94
CA VAL A 505 -6.73 -24.46 -27.79
C VAL A 505 -6.28 -24.35 -26.33
N LEU A 506 -7.20 -24.19 -25.38
CA LEU A 506 -6.86 -24.17 -23.95
C LEU A 506 -6.31 -25.54 -23.49
N ALA A 507 -6.88 -26.64 -23.96
CA ALA A 507 -6.38 -27.99 -23.71
C ALA A 507 -4.95 -28.18 -24.26
N ALA A 508 -4.70 -27.74 -25.50
CA ALA A 508 -3.38 -27.76 -26.12
C ALA A 508 -2.38 -26.87 -25.36
N THR A 509 -2.82 -25.69 -24.89
CA THR A 509 -2.01 -24.77 -24.08
C THR A 509 -1.62 -25.42 -22.73
N ALA A 510 -2.54 -26.11 -22.06
CA ALA A 510 -2.24 -26.85 -20.83
C ALA A 510 -1.20 -27.96 -21.08
N LEU A 511 -1.29 -28.68 -22.19
CA LEU A 511 -0.30 -29.70 -22.58
C LEU A 511 1.06 -29.07 -22.92
N ALA A 512 1.07 -27.95 -23.63
CA ALA A 512 2.29 -27.20 -23.93
C ALA A 512 2.98 -26.68 -22.65
N LEU A 513 2.21 -26.17 -21.69
CA LEU A 513 2.72 -25.78 -20.37
C LEU A 513 3.25 -26.97 -19.57
N ALA A 514 2.56 -28.12 -19.60
CA ALA A 514 3.03 -29.35 -18.97
C ALA A 514 4.37 -29.82 -19.58
N ARG A 515 4.49 -29.72 -20.92
CA ARG A 515 5.74 -30.02 -21.63
C ARG A 515 6.84 -29.02 -21.32
N ALA A 516 6.53 -27.72 -21.28
CA ALA A 516 7.47 -26.68 -20.86
C ALA A 516 7.96 -26.90 -19.42
N ALA A 517 7.08 -27.35 -18.53
CA ALA A 517 7.44 -27.67 -17.15
C ALA A 517 8.47 -28.80 -17.01
N ALA A 518 8.61 -29.65 -18.02
CA ALA A 518 9.63 -30.70 -18.07
C ALA A 518 11.05 -30.13 -18.24
N ALA A 519 11.19 -28.94 -18.83
CA ALA A 519 12.50 -28.32 -19.03
C ALA A 519 12.97 -27.63 -17.73
N PRO A 520 14.25 -27.76 -17.35
CA PRO A 520 14.78 -27.17 -16.11
C PRO A 520 14.63 -25.63 -16.05
N ARG A 521 14.59 -24.98 -17.23
CA ARG A 521 14.53 -23.52 -17.36
C ARG A 521 13.13 -22.95 -17.13
N THR A 522 12.09 -23.74 -17.29
CA THR A 522 10.68 -23.32 -17.28
C THR A 522 9.81 -24.17 -16.35
N ARG A 523 10.41 -24.76 -15.32
CA ARG A 523 9.71 -25.62 -14.33
C ARG A 523 8.51 -24.95 -13.66
N GLU A 524 8.56 -23.64 -13.53
CA GLU A 524 7.46 -22.85 -12.99
C GLU A 524 6.18 -22.96 -13.83
N ALA A 525 6.25 -23.28 -15.11
CA ALA A 525 5.09 -23.50 -15.95
C ALA A 525 4.14 -24.58 -15.39
N ALA A 526 4.63 -25.51 -14.58
CA ALA A 526 3.81 -26.51 -13.88
C ALA A 526 2.68 -25.87 -13.05
N TRP A 527 2.92 -24.68 -12.47
CA TRP A 527 1.93 -23.98 -11.66
C TRP A 527 0.78 -23.39 -12.51
N LEU A 528 0.98 -23.22 -13.82
CA LEU A 528 -0.04 -22.69 -14.74
C LEU A 528 -0.90 -23.78 -15.37
N VAL A 529 -0.47 -25.04 -15.35
CA VAL A 529 -1.19 -26.16 -15.96
C VAL A 529 -2.59 -26.32 -15.37
N TYR A 530 -2.69 -26.40 -14.04
CA TYR A 530 -3.98 -26.59 -13.37
C TYR A 530 -4.90 -25.38 -13.49
N PRO A 531 -4.47 -24.13 -13.30
CA PRO A 531 -5.31 -22.96 -13.59
C PRO A 531 -5.82 -22.91 -15.03
N THR A 532 -5.00 -23.30 -16.02
CA THR A 532 -5.43 -23.37 -17.43
C THR A 532 -6.49 -24.46 -17.64
N LEU A 533 -6.34 -25.63 -17.01
CA LEU A 533 -7.35 -26.69 -17.02
C LEU A 533 -8.64 -26.25 -16.33
N VAL A 534 -8.56 -25.58 -15.18
CA VAL A 534 -9.74 -25.03 -14.48
C VAL A 534 -10.46 -24.00 -15.37
N ALA A 535 -9.73 -23.10 -16.03
CA ALA A 535 -10.31 -22.14 -16.97
C ALA A 535 -11.02 -22.86 -18.13
N GLY A 536 -10.42 -23.94 -18.66
CA GLY A 536 -11.05 -24.80 -19.67
C GLY A 536 -12.32 -25.48 -19.17
N ALA A 537 -12.35 -25.97 -17.92
CA ALA A 537 -13.54 -26.57 -17.31
C ALA A 537 -14.67 -25.54 -17.15
N VAL A 538 -14.36 -24.36 -16.58
CA VAL A 538 -15.33 -23.27 -16.42
C VAL A 538 -15.91 -22.89 -17.78
N LYS A 539 -15.07 -22.70 -18.79
CA LYS A 539 -15.49 -22.36 -20.14
C LYS A 539 -16.37 -23.46 -20.76
N LEU A 540 -16.02 -24.70 -20.59
CA LEU A 540 -16.77 -25.84 -21.09
C LEU A 540 -18.19 -25.86 -20.50
N LEU A 541 -18.34 -25.54 -19.21
CA LEU A 541 -19.63 -25.49 -18.54
C LEU A 541 -20.45 -24.26 -18.92
N THR A 542 -19.80 -23.11 -19.09
CA THR A 542 -20.49 -21.82 -19.29
C THR A 542 -20.72 -21.45 -20.76
N GLU A 543 -19.86 -21.90 -21.67
CA GLU A 543 -19.93 -21.56 -23.09
C GLU A 543 -20.24 -22.76 -23.97
N ASP A 544 -19.50 -23.87 -23.83
CA ASP A 544 -19.65 -24.99 -24.76
C ASP A 544 -20.98 -25.72 -24.56
N LEU A 545 -21.36 -26.08 -23.33
CA LEU A 545 -22.62 -26.78 -23.03
C LEU A 545 -23.88 -26.06 -23.57
N PRO A 546 -24.04 -24.73 -23.38
CA PRO A 546 -25.24 -24.07 -23.84
C PRO A 546 -25.26 -23.73 -25.34
N ARG A 547 -24.09 -23.68 -26.01
CA ARG A 547 -23.98 -23.12 -27.39
C ARG A 547 -23.58 -24.14 -28.45
N SER A 548 -23.08 -25.32 -28.05
CA SER A 548 -22.48 -26.27 -28.96
C SER A 548 -23.50 -27.33 -29.46
N THR A 549 -23.25 -27.83 -30.66
CA THR A 549 -23.91 -29.00 -31.20
C THR A 549 -23.29 -30.28 -30.60
N ALA A 550 -23.96 -31.45 -30.74
CA ALA A 550 -23.44 -32.71 -30.25
C ALA A 550 -22.02 -33.04 -30.80
N ALA A 551 -21.77 -32.70 -32.08
CA ALA A 551 -20.48 -32.94 -32.70
C ALA A 551 -19.37 -32.03 -32.14
N SER A 552 -19.66 -30.72 -31.96
CA SER A 552 -18.69 -29.77 -31.39
C SER A 552 -18.44 -30.04 -29.91
N LEU A 553 -19.46 -30.44 -29.14
CA LEU A 553 -19.29 -30.91 -27.77
C LEU A 553 -18.39 -32.16 -27.68
N PHE A 554 -18.57 -33.13 -28.58
CA PHE A 554 -17.70 -34.28 -28.62
C PHE A 554 -16.22 -33.90 -28.80
N VAL A 555 -15.92 -32.96 -29.73
CA VAL A 555 -14.56 -32.47 -29.93
C VAL A 555 -14.03 -31.74 -28.69
N ALA A 556 -14.84 -30.88 -28.06
CA ALA A 556 -14.45 -30.17 -26.85
C ALA A 556 -14.15 -31.13 -25.68
N PHE A 557 -15.05 -32.13 -25.43
CA PHE A 557 -14.85 -33.12 -24.37
C PHE A 557 -13.65 -34.03 -24.66
N ALA A 558 -13.46 -34.47 -25.91
CA ALA A 558 -12.31 -35.30 -26.29
C ALA A 558 -10.98 -34.56 -26.09
N ALA A 559 -10.88 -33.31 -26.59
CA ALA A 559 -9.67 -32.52 -26.44
C ALA A 559 -9.36 -32.19 -24.95
N TYR A 560 -10.39 -31.78 -24.21
CA TYR A 560 -10.23 -31.46 -22.80
C TYR A 560 -9.95 -32.70 -21.95
N GLY A 561 -10.66 -33.81 -22.18
CA GLY A 561 -10.43 -35.08 -21.49
C GLY A 561 -9.02 -35.64 -21.74
N ALA A 562 -8.55 -35.53 -23.00
CA ALA A 562 -7.18 -35.91 -23.33
C ALA A 562 -6.15 -35.06 -22.57
N ALA A 563 -6.39 -33.76 -22.44
CA ALA A 563 -5.49 -32.87 -21.69
C ALA A 563 -5.50 -33.21 -20.18
N LEU A 564 -6.65 -33.49 -19.59
CA LEU A 564 -6.76 -33.91 -18.18
C LEU A 564 -5.97 -35.19 -17.88
N VAL A 565 -5.94 -36.15 -18.82
CA VAL A 565 -5.19 -37.40 -18.68
C VAL A 565 -3.70 -37.19 -18.96
N ALA A 566 -3.36 -36.51 -20.06
CA ALA A 566 -1.99 -36.42 -20.53
C ALA A 566 -1.12 -35.42 -19.70
N ALA A 567 -1.67 -34.28 -19.26
CA ALA A 567 -0.88 -33.26 -18.56
C ALA A 567 -0.23 -33.79 -17.25
N PRO A 568 -0.93 -34.50 -16.35
CA PRO A 568 -0.31 -35.10 -15.16
C PRO A 568 0.74 -36.16 -15.50
N HIS A 569 0.52 -36.97 -16.57
CA HIS A 569 1.49 -37.97 -17.00
C HIS A 569 2.79 -37.35 -17.50
N ILE A 570 2.70 -36.30 -18.33
CA ILE A 570 3.86 -35.54 -18.82
C ILE A 570 4.66 -34.97 -17.65
N MET A 571 3.99 -34.36 -16.66
CA MET A 571 4.65 -33.80 -15.50
C MET A 571 5.30 -34.86 -14.58
N ARG A 572 4.71 -36.05 -14.45
CA ARG A 572 5.30 -37.14 -13.65
C ARG A 572 6.54 -37.76 -14.34
N ALA A 573 6.45 -38.02 -15.64
CA ALA A 573 7.58 -38.55 -16.40
C ALA A 573 8.82 -37.67 -16.30
N SER A 574 8.65 -36.33 -16.43
CA SER A 574 9.73 -35.38 -16.32
C SER A 574 10.38 -35.32 -14.92
N LYS A 575 9.60 -35.60 -13.88
CA LYS A 575 10.11 -35.64 -12.51
C LYS A 575 11.02 -36.84 -12.29
N ILE A 576 10.59 -38.03 -12.78
CA ILE A 576 11.38 -39.28 -12.69
C ILE A 576 12.70 -39.12 -13.43
N GLU A 577 12.69 -38.65 -14.69
CA GLU A 577 13.92 -38.40 -15.47
C GLU A 577 14.89 -37.46 -14.76
N SER A 578 14.36 -36.43 -14.08
CA SER A 578 15.21 -35.47 -13.36
C SER A 578 15.81 -36.05 -12.07
N GLU A 579 15.12 -36.97 -11.40
CA GLU A 579 15.61 -37.67 -10.21
C GLU A 579 16.67 -38.73 -10.59
N GLU A 580 16.46 -39.48 -11.69
CA GLU A 580 17.43 -40.43 -12.22
C GLU A 580 18.74 -39.75 -12.67
N GLN A 581 18.64 -38.61 -13.39
CA GLN A 581 19.81 -37.81 -13.74
C GLN A 581 20.57 -37.30 -12.52
N ALA A 582 19.87 -36.83 -11.49
CA ALA A 582 20.50 -36.39 -10.25
C ALA A 582 21.16 -37.52 -9.47
N ALA A 583 20.64 -38.74 -9.56
CA ALA A 583 21.23 -39.95 -8.95
C ALA A 583 22.51 -40.41 -9.68
N THR A 584 22.54 -40.27 -11.02
CA THR A 584 23.70 -40.68 -11.85
C THR A 584 24.90 -39.73 -11.68
N TYR A 585 24.69 -38.46 -11.23
CA TYR A 585 25.75 -37.48 -10.96
C TYR A 585 26.20 -37.41 -9.49
N ARG A 586 25.66 -38.24 -8.62
CA ARG A 586 26.16 -38.46 -7.23
C ARG A 586 27.03 -39.70 -7.15
#